data_54be41fa361369a03b2bab11f976eeb3
#
_entry.id   54be41fa361369a03b2bab11f976eeb3
#
_cell.length_a   1.000
_cell.length_b   1.000
_cell.length_c   1.000
_cell.angle_alpha   90.00
_cell.angle_beta   90.00
_cell.angle_gamma   90.00
#
_symmetry.space_group_name_H-M   'P 1'
#
loop_
_entity.id
_entity.type
_entity.pdbx_description
1 polymer ?
#
loop_
_entity_poly.entity_id
_entity_poly.type
_entity_poly.pdbx_seq_one_letter_code
_entity_poly.pdbx_strand_id
1 'polypeptide(L)'
;TRGMDVSEWQGNIDWKQVKKSDIDFAFVRISYGLTHEDYTYDENMTNAELAGVPTGTYVYSTALSTTTALKEAQLAISKMQGYKVSYPVVYDLEYAKASKLSAKTVSEMALTFCNEVRRAGYYPMVYCNTNWYDNYIDWSLLSGVDVWIARYGDTIQAPDKERYNYTIWQSTDGNRESGLNSTSGLVAGIPAGNDVDMDFGYVDYTKKITPRWKSLDSYVPAMKPDTGSNDGSQEQTGLHQENGKYYYVNENGERVSDQWVTVNGKTYYISSDGYALMGMKKVDGKYYWFHTKSGYMFKNRRVTRSTGDIYYFGSDGVRCENGMYKVMFVPSLVELMKKDSHHPMAILH
;
A
#
# COMPACT_ATOMS: atom_id res chain seq x y z
N THR A 1 10.18 -3.41 -20.28
CA THR A 1 8.99 -4.02 -19.66
C THR A 1 7.79 -3.09 -19.82
N ARG A 2 6.60 -3.66 -19.92
CA ARG A 2 5.33 -2.95 -20.02
C ARG A 2 4.59 -3.05 -18.70
N GLY A 3 4.13 -1.92 -18.19
CA GLY A 3 3.42 -1.84 -16.92
C GLY A 3 2.10 -1.10 -17.03
N MET A 4 1.41 -1.07 -15.92
CA MET A 4 0.21 -0.25 -15.69
C MET A 4 0.16 0.21 -14.26
N ASP A 5 -0.57 1.29 -14.00
CA ASP A 5 -0.89 1.65 -12.63
C ASP A 5 -2.39 1.75 -12.41
N VAL A 6 -2.82 1.37 -11.20
CA VAL A 6 -4.23 1.14 -10.90
C VAL A 6 -4.60 1.63 -9.51
N SER A 7 -5.87 1.96 -9.38
CA SER A 7 -6.51 2.37 -8.14
C SER A 7 -7.98 1.90 -8.13
N GLU A 8 -8.78 2.41 -7.21
CA GLU A 8 -10.22 2.20 -7.20
C GLU A 8 -10.95 2.59 -8.50
N TRP A 9 -10.35 3.47 -9.31
CA TRP A 9 -10.93 3.94 -10.57
C TRP A 9 -11.01 2.85 -11.64
N GLN A 10 -10.15 1.83 -11.59
CA GLN A 10 -10.20 0.70 -12.51
C GLN A 10 -11.24 -0.34 -12.12
N GLY A 11 -11.85 -0.23 -10.93
CA GLY A 11 -12.87 -1.16 -10.44
C GLY A 11 -12.33 -2.57 -10.19
N ASN A 12 -13.16 -3.59 -10.43
CA ASN A 12 -12.79 -4.99 -10.19
C ASN A 12 -11.93 -5.53 -11.33
N ILE A 13 -10.66 -5.77 -11.08
CA ILE A 13 -9.66 -6.20 -12.07
C ILE A 13 -9.55 -7.73 -12.11
N ASP A 14 -9.69 -8.34 -13.29
CA ASP A 14 -9.32 -9.75 -13.52
C ASP A 14 -7.80 -9.85 -13.79
N TRP A 15 -7.02 -9.95 -12.73
CA TRP A 15 -5.56 -10.03 -12.80
C TRP A 15 -5.01 -11.22 -13.60
N LYS A 16 -5.81 -12.28 -13.81
CA LYS A 16 -5.42 -13.40 -14.68
C LYS A 16 -5.48 -13.01 -16.16
N GLN A 17 -6.47 -12.21 -16.54
CA GLN A 17 -6.52 -11.67 -17.89
C GLN A 17 -5.45 -10.59 -18.08
N VAL A 18 -5.21 -9.74 -17.06
CA VAL A 18 -4.11 -8.77 -17.07
C VAL A 18 -2.78 -9.46 -17.37
N LYS A 19 -2.48 -10.56 -16.70
CA LYS A 19 -1.23 -11.32 -16.93
C LYS A 19 -1.11 -11.85 -18.38
N LYS A 20 -2.22 -12.15 -19.04
CA LYS A 20 -2.24 -12.57 -20.45
C LYS A 20 -2.10 -11.41 -21.44
N SER A 21 -2.22 -10.18 -20.99
CA SER A 21 -2.12 -8.96 -21.81
C SER A 21 -0.70 -8.39 -21.86
N ASP A 22 0.31 -9.21 -21.62
CA ASP A 22 1.74 -8.82 -21.65
C ASP A 22 2.08 -7.69 -20.67
N ILE A 23 1.41 -7.68 -19.51
CA ILE A 23 1.74 -6.79 -18.39
C ILE A 23 2.81 -7.47 -17.53
N ASP A 24 3.98 -6.85 -17.49
CA ASP A 24 5.14 -7.33 -16.74
C ASP A 24 5.10 -6.89 -15.28
N PHE A 25 4.53 -5.73 -14.98
CA PHE A 25 4.41 -5.18 -13.62
C PHE A 25 3.20 -4.26 -13.48
N ALA A 26 2.82 -3.99 -12.25
CA ALA A 26 1.81 -2.97 -11.94
C ALA A 26 2.17 -2.16 -10.69
N PHE A 27 1.73 -0.90 -10.64
CA PHE A 27 1.67 -0.12 -9.41
C PHE A 27 0.24 -0.07 -8.89
N VAL A 28 0.05 -0.28 -7.59
CA VAL A 28 -1.26 -0.27 -6.95
C VAL A 28 -1.31 0.86 -5.92
N ARG A 29 -2.31 1.74 -6.04
CA ARG A 29 -2.48 2.87 -5.12
C ARG A 29 -2.81 2.39 -3.72
N ILE A 30 -2.07 2.90 -2.73
CA ILE A 30 -2.36 2.70 -1.31
C ILE A 30 -3.41 3.69 -0.83
N SER A 31 -3.22 4.97 -1.17
CA SER A 31 -4.06 6.05 -0.66
C SER A 31 -3.91 7.34 -1.45
N TYR A 32 -4.89 8.21 -1.26
CA TYR A 32 -4.83 9.63 -1.58
C TYR A 32 -4.63 10.40 -0.26
N GLY A 33 -3.38 10.77 0.04
CA GLY A 33 -2.99 11.31 1.33
C GLY A 33 -3.25 10.37 2.50
N LEU A 34 -3.52 10.96 3.67
CA LEU A 34 -3.80 10.22 4.91
C LEU A 34 -5.29 9.91 5.13
N THR A 35 -6.17 10.56 4.38
CA THR A 35 -7.62 10.58 4.66
C THR A 35 -8.43 9.63 3.80
N HIS A 36 -7.89 9.20 2.67
CA HIS A 36 -8.57 8.31 1.74
C HIS A 36 -7.68 7.12 1.40
N GLU A 37 -7.87 6.02 2.11
CA GLU A 37 -7.24 4.74 1.79
C GLU A 37 -7.97 4.13 0.58
N ASP A 38 -7.23 3.65 -0.41
CA ASP A 38 -7.82 2.99 -1.58
C ASP A 38 -8.45 1.65 -1.17
N TYR A 39 -9.76 1.54 -1.31
CA TYR A 39 -10.49 0.36 -0.84
C TYR A 39 -10.21 -0.90 -1.67
N THR A 40 -9.66 -0.75 -2.88
CA THR A 40 -9.30 -1.87 -3.76
C THR A 40 -7.86 -2.36 -3.53
N TYR A 41 -7.06 -1.65 -2.72
CA TYR A 41 -5.64 -1.96 -2.54
C TYR A 41 -5.38 -3.42 -2.14
N ASP A 42 -6.04 -3.87 -1.08
CA ASP A 42 -5.83 -5.22 -0.55
C ASP A 42 -6.25 -6.30 -1.54
N GLU A 43 -7.32 -6.09 -2.30
CA GLU A 43 -7.79 -6.99 -3.33
C GLU A 43 -6.83 -7.01 -4.54
N ASN A 44 -6.42 -5.85 -5.01
CA ASN A 44 -5.50 -5.74 -6.15
C ASN A 44 -4.14 -6.36 -5.84
N MET A 45 -3.55 -6.07 -4.68
CA MET A 45 -2.27 -6.66 -4.26
C MET A 45 -2.34 -8.19 -4.15
N THR A 46 -3.44 -8.70 -3.57
CA THR A 46 -3.66 -10.15 -3.43
C THR A 46 -3.81 -10.82 -4.79
N ASN A 47 -4.67 -10.29 -5.65
CA ASN A 47 -5.01 -10.92 -6.92
C ASN A 47 -3.88 -10.79 -7.95
N ALA A 48 -3.14 -9.68 -7.96
CA ALA A 48 -1.94 -9.51 -8.78
C ALA A 48 -0.87 -10.53 -8.42
N GLU A 49 -0.60 -10.72 -7.12
CA GLU A 49 0.35 -11.73 -6.65
C GLU A 49 -0.07 -13.14 -7.06
N LEU A 50 -1.33 -13.50 -6.88
CA LEU A 50 -1.87 -14.80 -7.29
C LEU A 50 -1.80 -15.03 -8.81
N ALA A 51 -1.94 -13.98 -9.60
CA ALA A 51 -1.78 -14.05 -11.05
C ALA A 51 -0.31 -14.05 -11.50
N GLY A 52 0.63 -13.79 -10.60
CA GLY A 52 2.06 -13.71 -10.90
C GLY A 52 2.45 -12.42 -11.63
N VAL A 53 1.73 -11.32 -11.37
CA VAL A 53 2.09 -9.97 -11.80
C VAL A 53 2.90 -9.31 -10.68
N PRO A 54 4.17 -8.97 -10.90
CA PRO A 54 4.98 -8.23 -9.94
C PRO A 54 4.38 -6.85 -9.65
N THR A 55 4.30 -6.47 -8.37
CA THR A 55 3.69 -5.21 -7.97
C THR A 55 4.63 -4.31 -7.18
N GLY A 56 4.54 -3.02 -7.46
CA GLY A 56 4.89 -1.91 -6.59
C GLY A 56 3.64 -1.24 -6.04
N THR A 57 3.83 -0.19 -5.28
CA THR A 57 2.71 0.56 -4.69
C THR A 57 2.98 2.06 -4.74
N TYR A 58 1.91 2.88 -4.69
CA TYR A 58 2.08 4.32 -4.61
C TYR A 58 1.13 4.99 -3.63
N VAL A 59 1.56 6.13 -3.12
CA VAL A 59 0.76 7.07 -2.35
C VAL A 59 0.66 8.36 -3.13
N TYR A 60 -0.55 8.75 -3.56
CA TYR A 60 -0.79 10.10 -4.03
C TYR A 60 -0.64 11.06 -2.86
N SER A 61 0.43 11.83 -2.83
CA SER A 61 0.70 12.70 -1.69
C SER A 61 -0.21 13.91 -1.66
N THR A 62 -0.75 14.20 -0.48
CA THR A 62 -1.41 15.48 -0.18
C THR A 62 -0.66 16.28 0.88
N ALA A 63 0.56 15.86 1.19
CA ALA A 63 1.38 16.50 2.22
C ALA A 63 1.75 17.94 1.85
N LEU A 64 1.81 18.78 2.86
CA LEU A 64 2.33 20.15 2.81
C LEU A 64 3.46 20.36 3.83
N SER A 65 3.95 19.29 4.44
CA SER A 65 5.05 19.30 5.40
C SER A 65 5.74 17.94 5.47
N THR A 66 7.00 17.92 5.91
CA THR A 66 7.76 16.69 6.17
C THR A 66 7.10 15.80 7.21
N THR A 67 6.41 16.37 8.20
CA THR A 67 5.65 15.62 9.20
C THR A 67 4.52 14.83 8.56
N THR A 68 3.77 15.43 7.62
CA THR A 68 2.70 14.74 6.90
C THR A 68 3.27 13.69 5.95
N ALA A 69 4.35 14.01 5.22
CA ALA A 69 5.04 13.05 4.35
C ALA A 69 5.56 11.81 5.13
N LEU A 70 6.07 12.02 6.34
CA LEU A 70 6.45 10.90 7.23
C LEU A 70 5.25 10.01 7.57
N LYS A 71 4.10 10.59 7.88
CA LYS A 71 2.89 9.83 8.18
C LYS A 71 2.37 9.07 6.96
N GLU A 72 2.45 9.67 5.77
CA GLU A 72 2.12 8.99 4.50
C GLU A 72 3.04 7.79 4.25
N ALA A 73 4.35 7.93 4.51
CA ALA A 73 5.28 6.81 4.44
C ALA A 73 4.95 5.69 5.44
N GLN A 74 4.63 6.04 6.67
CA GLN A 74 4.26 5.08 7.72
C GLN A 74 2.93 4.38 7.41
N LEU A 75 1.95 5.08 6.83
CA LEU A 75 0.73 4.47 6.30
C LEU A 75 1.07 3.45 5.21
N ALA A 76 1.88 3.84 4.22
CA ALA A 76 2.30 2.94 3.13
C ALA A 76 2.96 1.68 3.70
N ILE A 77 3.93 1.84 4.58
CA ILE A 77 4.65 0.73 5.22
C ILE A 77 3.69 -0.20 5.97
N SER A 78 2.71 0.37 6.68
CA SER A 78 1.71 -0.42 7.41
C SER A 78 0.81 -1.23 6.47
N LYS A 79 0.45 -0.66 5.32
CA LYS A 79 -0.42 -1.30 4.32
C LYS A 79 0.29 -2.42 3.55
N MET A 80 1.56 -2.25 3.26
CA MET A 80 2.36 -3.23 2.53
C MET A 80 2.65 -4.52 3.31
N GLN A 81 2.36 -4.56 4.60
CA GLN A 81 2.64 -5.75 5.40
C GLN A 81 1.86 -6.97 4.92
N GLY A 82 2.58 -8.08 4.74
CA GLY A 82 2.01 -9.34 4.28
C GLY A 82 1.88 -9.45 2.77
N TYR A 83 2.27 -8.43 2.00
CA TYR A 83 2.31 -8.48 0.54
C TYR A 83 3.74 -8.61 0.01
N LYS A 84 3.86 -9.26 -1.13
CA LYS A 84 5.10 -9.39 -1.89
C LYS A 84 5.28 -8.14 -2.77
N VAL A 85 5.92 -7.10 -2.21
CA VAL A 85 6.24 -5.89 -2.97
C VAL A 85 7.55 -6.11 -3.70
N SER A 86 7.51 -6.25 -5.03
CA SER A 86 8.65 -6.58 -5.90
C SER A 86 9.06 -5.45 -6.85
N TYR A 87 8.32 -4.36 -6.83
CA TYR A 87 8.60 -3.08 -7.48
C TYR A 87 8.67 -1.97 -6.44
N PRO A 88 9.10 -0.75 -6.79
CA PRO A 88 9.27 0.34 -5.85
C PRO A 88 8.00 0.74 -5.09
N VAL A 89 8.22 1.42 -3.97
CA VAL A 89 7.21 2.17 -3.21
C VAL A 89 7.33 3.62 -3.60
N VAL A 90 6.29 4.15 -4.26
CA VAL A 90 6.35 5.42 -4.95
C VAL A 90 5.69 6.53 -4.14
N TYR A 91 6.37 7.65 -4.07
CA TYR A 91 5.81 8.91 -3.60
C TYR A 91 5.39 9.76 -4.79
N ASP A 92 4.10 9.91 -4.97
CA ASP A 92 3.50 10.60 -6.12
C ASP A 92 3.32 12.08 -5.80
N LEU A 93 4.07 12.93 -6.53
CA LEU A 93 4.18 14.37 -6.33
C LEU A 93 3.50 15.13 -7.48
N GLU A 94 2.21 15.40 -7.34
CA GLU A 94 1.47 16.21 -8.30
C GLU A 94 0.37 17.07 -7.65
N TYR A 95 0.29 17.06 -6.31
CA TYR A 95 -0.75 17.78 -5.58
C TYR A 95 -0.65 19.31 -5.78
N ALA A 96 -1.65 19.90 -6.42
CA ALA A 96 -1.64 21.31 -6.81
C ALA A 96 -1.37 22.30 -5.67
N LYS A 97 -1.74 22.00 -4.41
CA LYS A 97 -1.42 22.88 -3.28
C LYS A 97 0.06 22.82 -2.90
N ALA A 98 0.73 21.70 -3.12
CA ALA A 98 2.15 21.56 -2.83
C ALA A 98 3.02 22.33 -3.84
N SER A 99 2.54 22.62 -5.06
CA SER A 99 3.25 23.47 -6.02
C SER A 99 3.44 24.94 -5.56
N LYS A 100 2.76 25.34 -4.49
CA LYS A 100 2.94 26.65 -3.85
C LYS A 100 4.09 26.67 -2.82
N LEU A 101 4.65 25.53 -2.51
CA LEU A 101 5.82 25.40 -1.63
C LEU A 101 7.11 25.62 -2.43
N SER A 102 8.22 25.84 -1.74
CA SER A 102 9.51 25.89 -2.41
C SER A 102 9.91 24.48 -2.90
N ALA A 103 10.65 24.40 -4.01
CA ALA A 103 11.20 23.13 -4.50
C ALA A 103 11.99 22.40 -3.42
N LYS A 104 12.74 23.12 -2.60
CA LYS A 104 13.44 22.57 -1.44
C LYS A 104 12.49 21.87 -0.48
N THR A 105 11.39 22.52 -0.09
CA THR A 105 10.40 21.95 0.84
C THR A 105 9.75 20.68 0.28
N VAL A 106 9.36 20.71 -1.00
CA VAL A 106 8.78 19.54 -1.69
C VAL A 106 9.78 18.40 -1.69
N SER A 107 11.04 18.67 -1.98
CA SER A 107 12.08 17.64 -2.01
C SER A 107 12.43 17.11 -0.63
N GLU A 108 12.39 17.95 0.41
CA GLU A 108 12.54 17.50 1.81
C GLU A 108 11.38 16.56 2.23
N MET A 109 10.16 16.80 1.77
CA MET A 109 9.03 15.90 1.97
C MET A 109 9.27 14.57 1.26
N ALA A 110 9.68 14.60 0.00
CA ALA A 110 10.00 13.40 -0.78
C ALA A 110 11.15 12.61 -0.15
N LEU A 111 12.21 13.28 0.28
CA LEU A 111 13.34 12.66 0.97
C LEU A 111 12.92 12.00 2.30
N THR A 112 12.02 12.66 3.04
CA THR A 112 11.47 12.12 4.29
C THR A 112 10.71 10.83 4.04
N PHE A 113 9.82 10.81 3.04
CA PHE A 113 9.10 9.61 2.63
C PHE A 113 10.07 8.50 2.20
N CYS A 114 10.99 8.79 1.29
CA CYS A 114 11.95 7.83 0.76
C CYS A 114 12.84 7.23 1.85
N ASN A 115 13.31 8.03 2.80
CA ASN A 115 14.15 7.55 3.88
C ASN A 115 13.38 6.63 4.84
N GLU A 116 12.11 6.92 5.12
CA GLU A 116 11.28 6.06 5.97
C GLU A 116 10.99 4.72 5.27
N VAL A 117 10.68 4.75 3.98
CA VAL A 117 10.50 3.56 3.14
C VAL A 117 11.78 2.70 3.13
N ARG A 118 12.96 3.32 2.94
CA ARG A 118 14.26 2.61 3.02
C ARG A 118 14.50 2.01 4.39
N ARG A 119 14.19 2.74 5.47
CA ARG A 119 14.34 2.24 6.86
C ARG A 119 13.50 0.99 7.09
N ALA A 120 12.32 0.93 6.53
CA ALA A 120 11.49 -0.27 6.52
C ALA A 120 12.00 -1.35 5.55
N GLY A 121 13.07 -1.05 4.81
CA GLY A 121 13.75 -1.97 3.88
C GLY A 121 13.02 -2.17 2.57
N TYR A 122 12.17 -1.27 2.16
CA TYR A 122 11.59 -1.22 0.81
C TYR A 122 12.41 -0.29 -0.10
N TYR A 123 12.16 -0.37 -1.39
CA TYR A 123 12.84 0.43 -2.40
C TYR A 123 11.98 1.65 -2.76
N PRO A 124 12.39 2.88 -2.43
CA PRO A 124 11.60 4.07 -2.73
C PRO A 124 11.81 4.57 -4.16
N MET A 125 10.81 5.26 -4.66
CA MET A 125 10.81 5.97 -5.94
C MET A 125 9.96 7.23 -5.83
N VAL A 126 10.21 8.22 -6.66
CA VAL A 126 9.38 9.41 -6.80
C VAL A 126 8.69 9.39 -8.17
N TYR A 127 7.38 9.65 -8.18
CA TYR A 127 6.64 9.95 -9.40
C TYR A 127 6.33 11.43 -9.50
N CYS A 128 6.47 11.96 -10.71
CA CYS A 128 6.00 13.30 -11.08
C CYS A 128 5.88 13.41 -12.60
N ASN A 129 5.15 14.41 -13.09
CA ASN A 129 5.20 14.78 -14.49
C ASN A 129 6.42 15.69 -14.80
N THR A 130 6.70 15.91 -16.09
CA THR A 130 7.85 16.72 -16.52
C THR A 130 7.83 18.16 -16.00
N ASN A 131 6.65 18.77 -15.84
CA ASN A 131 6.53 20.12 -15.27
C ASN A 131 6.93 20.17 -13.79
N TRP A 132 6.51 19.14 -13.01
CA TRP A 132 6.90 19.02 -11.61
C TRP A 132 8.41 18.77 -11.48
N TYR A 133 8.94 17.91 -12.32
CA TYR A 133 10.37 17.60 -12.36
C TYR A 133 11.23 18.86 -12.53
N ASP A 134 10.84 19.72 -13.49
CA ASP A 134 11.60 20.92 -13.85
C ASP A 134 11.43 22.07 -12.87
N ASN A 135 10.24 22.24 -12.24
CA ASN A 135 9.89 23.49 -11.58
C ASN A 135 9.66 23.37 -10.08
N TYR A 136 9.37 22.16 -9.55
CA TYR A 136 8.92 22.01 -8.17
C TYR A 136 9.77 21.03 -7.35
N ILE A 137 10.79 20.42 -7.94
CA ILE A 137 11.64 19.44 -7.26
C ILE A 137 13.11 19.85 -7.37
N ASP A 138 13.80 19.89 -6.23
CA ASP A 138 15.26 20.05 -6.16
C ASP A 138 15.89 18.64 -6.11
N TRP A 139 16.29 18.12 -7.25
CA TRP A 139 16.86 16.79 -7.41
C TRP A 139 18.22 16.62 -6.73
N SER A 140 18.89 17.71 -6.37
CA SER A 140 20.14 17.63 -5.62
C SER A 140 19.95 17.00 -4.22
N LEU A 141 18.75 17.14 -3.65
CA LEU A 141 18.37 16.54 -2.38
C LEU A 141 17.91 15.08 -2.50
N LEU A 142 17.60 14.60 -3.71
CA LEU A 142 17.05 13.28 -3.98
C LEU A 142 18.03 12.37 -4.70
N SER A 143 19.33 12.60 -4.52
CA SER A 143 20.37 11.78 -5.13
C SER A 143 20.17 10.29 -4.81
N GLY A 144 20.19 9.44 -5.85
CA GLY A 144 20.00 8.00 -5.72
C GLY A 144 18.55 7.57 -5.47
N VAL A 145 17.56 8.44 -5.71
CA VAL A 145 16.14 8.09 -5.81
C VAL A 145 15.80 7.89 -7.28
N ASP A 146 15.27 6.72 -7.62
CA ASP A 146 14.77 6.44 -8.97
C ASP A 146 13.50 7.24 -9.26
N VAL A 147 13.28 7.57 -10.54
CA VAL A 147 12.16 8.42 -11.00
C VAL A 147 11.21 7.63 -11.89
N TRP A 148 9.93 7.77 -11.64
CA TRP A 148 8.84 7.44 -12.52
C TRP A 148 8.28 8.74 -13.08
N ILE A 149 8.49 8.98 -14.38
CA ILE A 149 8.13 10.24 -15.03
C ILE A 149 6.85 10.10 -15.84
N ALA A 150 5.93 11.05 -15.72
CA ALA A 150 4.76 11.12 -16.58
C ALA A 150 4.95 12.15 -17.70
N ARG A 151 4.65 11.72 -18.90
CA ARG A 151 4.53 12.59 -20.07
C ARG A 151 3.58 11.96 -21.07
N TYR A 152 2.51 12.65 -21.34
CA TYR A 152 1.50 12.30 -22.33
C TYR A 152 1.64 13.18 -23.57
N GLY A 153 1.04 12.77 -24.67
CA GLY A 153 1.04 13.55 -25.91
C GLY A 153 0.31 12.83 -27.05
N ASP A 154 0.13 13.54 -28.17
CA ASP A 154 -0.55 13.01 -29.36
C ASP A 154 0.21 11.86 -30.02
N THR A 155 1.46 11.68 -29.66
CA THR A 155 2.30 10.57 -30.11
C THR A 155 3.02 9.97 -28.92
N ILE A 156 3.24 8.66 -28.96
CA ILE A 156 4.03 7.93 -27.95
C ILE A 156 5.52 8.32 -28.17
N GLN A 157 5.94 9.34 -27.46
CA GLN A 157 7.32 9.83 -27.47
C GLN A 157 7.85 9.95 -26.07
N ALA A 158 8.81 9.11 -25.71
CA ALA A 158 9.46 9.13 -24.42
C ALA A 158 10.10 10.49 -24.11
N PRO A 159 10.09 10.94 -22.85
CA PRO A 159 10.83 12.14 -22.43
C PRO A 159 12.33 11.94 -22.70
N ASP A 160 13.04 13.06 -22.83
CA ASP A 160 14.51 13.05 -22.92
C ASP A 160 15.11 12.39 -21.66
N LYS A 161 15.76 11.25 -21.86
CA LYS A 161 16.27 10.43 -20.76
C LYS A 161 17.51 11.03 -20.09
N GLU A 162 18.32 11.80 -20.83
CA GLU A 162 19.48 12.49 -20.27
C GLU A 162 19.04 13.63 -19.34
N ARG A 163 17.96 14.32 -19.69
CA ARG A 163 17.39 15.39 -18.87
C ARG A 163 16.69 14.87 -17.63
N TYR A 164 15.85 13.86 -17.77
CA TYR A 164 14.91 13.48 -16.70
C TYR A 164 15.38 12.27 -15.88
N ASN A 165 16.42 11.57 -16.28
CA ASN A 165 17.04 10.45 -15.56
C ASN A 165 16.05 9.47 -14.92
N TYR A 166 14.98 9.11 -15.63
CA TYR A 166 13.92 8.23 -15.12
C TYR A 166 14.19 6.76 -15.42
N THR A 167 13.56 5.89 -14.66
CA THR A 167 13.61 4.43 -14.84
C THR A 167 12.28 3.84 -15.27
N ILE A 168 11.19 4.56 -15.08
CA ILE A 168 9.84 4.23 -15.56
C ILE A 168 9.24 5.47 -16.19
N TRP A 169 8.47 5.28 -17.26
CA TRP A 169 7.73 6.32 -17.97
C TRP A 169 6.27 5.96 -18.06
N GLN A 170 5.39 6.77 -17.47
CA GLN A 170 3.95 6.72 -17.69
C GLN A 170 3.63 7.47 -18.98
N SER A 171 3.17 6.73 -19.97
CA SER A 171 3.03 7.18 -21.35
C SER A 171 1.64 7.70 -21.69
N THR A 172 0.63 7.34 -20.90
CA THR A 172 -0.75 7.78 -21.03
C THR A 172 -1.44 7.77 -19.67
N ASP A 173 -2.37 8.69 -19.48
CA ASP A 173 -3.31 8.76 -18.35
C ASP A 173 -4.64 8.08 -18.65
N GLY A 174 -4.73 7.34 -19.73
CA GLY A 174 -5.99 6.71 -20.18
C GLY A 174 -7.04 7.70 -20.68
N ASN A 175 -6.81 8.99 -20.59
CA ASN A 175 -7.78 10.02 -20.91
C ASN A 175 -7.71 10.43 -22.40
N ARG A 176 -8.88 10.62 -23.01
CA ARG A 176 -8.99 11.11 -24.40
C ARG A 176 -8.47 12.55 -24.57
N GLU A 177 -8.46 13.34 -23.51
CA GLU A 177 -7.99 14.73 -23.54
C GLU A 177 -6.47 14.83 -23.73
N SER A 178 -5.72 13.77 -23.43
CA SER A 178 -4.26 13.73 -23.63
C SER A 178 -3.83 13.50 -25.07
N GLY A 179 -4.78 13.45 -26.04
CA GLY A 179 -4.51 13.24 -27.45
C GLY A 179 -4.28 11.77 -27.85
N LEU A 180 -4.06 10.87 -26.90
CA LEU A 180 -4.07 9.44 -27.11
C LEU A 180 -5.49 8.92 -27.01
N ASN A 181 -5.82 7.91 -27.79
CA ASN A 181 -7.11 7.23 -27.67
C ASN A 181 -7.23 6.62 -26.28
N SER A 182 -8.48 6.51 -25.79
CA SER A 182 -8.79 5.80 -24.55
C SER A 182 -8.06 4.45 -24.48
N THR A 183 -7.51 4.14 -23.32
CA THR A 183 -6.88 2.83 -23.03
C THR A 183 -7.89 1.77 -22.66
N SER A 184 -9.19 2.09 -22.64
CA SER A 184 -10.27 1.14 -22.42
C SER A 184 -10.17 -0.05 -23.39
N GLY A 185 -10.09 -1.26 -22.83
CA GLY A 185 -9.92 -2.49 -23.60
C GLY A 185 -8.48 -2.78 -24.05
N LEU A 186 -7.51 -1.90 -23.79
CA LEU A 186 -6.11 -2.13 -24.12
C LEU A 186 -5.48 -3.25 -23.26
N VAL A 187 -5.95 -3.39 -22.03
CA VAL A 187 -5.55 -4.44 -21.12
C VAL A 187 -6.76 -5.31 -20.80
N ALA A 188 -6.73 -6.56 -21.23
CA ALA A 188 -7.77 -7.52 -20.88
C ALA A 188 -7.77 -7.72 -19.34
N GLY A 189 -8.97 -7.75 -18.75
CA GLY A 189 -9.11 -7.84 -17.29
C GLY A 189 -9.44 -6.52 -16.60
N ILE A 190 -9.22 -5.38 -17.25
CA ILE A 190 -9.80 -4.10 -16.83
C ILE A 190 -11.26 -4.06 -17.29
N PRO A 191 -12.23 -3.69 -16.43
CA PRO A 191 -13.64 -3.60 -16.80
C PRO A 191 -13.86 -2.71 -18.03
N ALA A 192 -14.79 -3.11 -18.89
CA ALA A 192 -15.11 -2.37 -20.10
C ALA A 192 -15.56 -0.93 -19.77
N GLY A 193 -15.01 0.04 -20.48
CA GLY A 193 -15.28 1.46 -20.26
C GLY A 193 -14.37 2.15 -19.26
N ASN A 194 -13.55 1.39 -18.52
CA ASN A 194 -12.53 1.96 -17.64
C ASN A 194 -11.21 2.08 -18.40
N ASP A 195 -10.58 3.20 -18.23
CA ASP A 195 -9.23 3.45 -18.73
C ASP A 195 -8.19 3.05 -17.70
N VAL A 196 -6.97 2.81 -18.14
CA VAL A 196 -5.83 2.44 -17.30
C VAL A 196 -4.58 3.14 -17.77
N ASP A 197 -3.79 3.64 -16.85
CA ASP A 197 -2.51 4.27 -17.12
C ASP A 197 -1.48 3.24 -17.54
N MET A 198 -0.67 3.57 -18.56
CA MET A 198 0.28 2.63 -19.15
C MET A 198 1.71 3.10 -18.96
N ASP A 199 2.57 2.14 -18.60
CA ASP A 199 3.95 2.38 -18.26
C ASP A 199 4.94 1.63 -19.14
N PHE A 200 6.11 2.27 -19.35
CA PHE A 200 7.30 1.62 -19.89
C PHE A 200 8.39 1.57 -18.82
N GLY A 201 8.79 0.36 -18.41
CA GLY A 201 9.89 0.13 -17.49
C GLY A 201 11.22 -0.09 -18.22
N TYR A 202 12.23 0.72 -17.92
CA TYR A 202 13.59 0.59 -18.42
C TYR A 202 14.49 -0.21 -17.49
N VAL A 203 14.02 -0.47 -16.28
CA VAL A 203 14.67 -1.28 -15.25
C VAL A 203 13.71 -2.39 -14.82
N ASP A 204 14.20 -3.61 -14.81
CA ASP A 204 13.48 -4.75 -14.23
C ASP A 204 13.79 -4.80 -12.73
N TYR A 205 12.86 -4.28 -11.93
CA TYR A 205 13.00 -4.20 -10.48
C TYR A 205 12.95 -5.56 -9.81
N THR A 206 12.39 -6.59 -10.43
CA THR A 206 12.42 -7.95 -9.87
C THR A 206 13.83 -8.49 -9.72
N LYS A 207 14.80 -7.92 -10.45
CA LYS A 207 16.23 -8.24 -10.33
C LYS A 207 16.97 -7.38 -9.30
N LYS A 208 16.42 -6.22 -8.93
CA LYS A 208 16.98 -5.31 -7.93
C LYS A 208 16.39 -5.53 -6.54
N ILE A 209 15.09 -5.84 -6.48
CA ILE A 209 14.34 -5.97 -5.24
C ILE A 209 14.14 -7.45 -4.94
N THR A 210 14.74 -7.93 -3.86
CA THR A 210 14.39 -9.24 -3.33
C THR A 210 13.11 -9.08 -2.52
N PRO A 211 11.94 -9.52 -3.04
CA PRO A 211 10.70 -9.37 -2.32
C PRO A 211 10.79 -10.21 -1.04
N ARG A 212 10.57 -9.60 0.08
CA ARG A 212 10.46 -10.31 1.35
C ARG A 212 9.02 -10.19 1.80
N TRP A 213 8.50 -11.28 2.34
CA TRP A 213 7.38 -11.24 3.28
C TRP A 213 7.90 -10.55 4.53
N LYS A 214 7.91 -9.22 4.55
CA LYS A 214 8.55 -8.53 5.66
C LYS A 214 7.62 -8.52 6.85
N SER A 215 7.99 -9.32 7.86
CA SER A 215 7.66 -8.94 9.22
C SER A 215 8.39 -7.61 9.51
N LEU A 216 7.66 -6.60 9.94
CA LEU A 216 8.25 -5.33 10.38
C LEU A 216 8.80 -5.41 11.81
N ASP A 217 9.10 -6.61 12.33
CA ASP A 217 9.53 -6.81 13.72
C ASP A 217 10.77 -5.98 14.08
N SER A 218 11.58 -5.61 13.09
CA SER A 218 12.77 -4.76 13.25
C SER A 218 12.57 -3.30 12.82
N TYR A 219 11.41 -2.95 12.26
CA TYR A 219 11.15 -1.58 11.82
C TYR A 219 10.71 -0.70 13.00
N VAL A 220 11.49 0.31 13.30
CA VAL A 220 11.14 1.35 14.26
C VAL A 220 10.83 2.63 13.47
N PRO A 221 9.58 3.11 13.47
CA PRO A 221 9.23 4.36 12.81
C PRO A 221 10.08 5.53 13.32
N ALA A 222 10.39 6.49 12.44
CA ALA A 222 10.99 7.74 12.89
C ALA A 222 9.99 8.47 13.80
N MET A 223 10.34 8.62 15.05
CA MET A 223 9.59 9.47 15.98
C MET A 223 10.15 10.89 15.89
N LYS A 224 9.27 11.88 15.59
CA LYS A 224 9.58 13.24 16.07
C LYS A 224 9.46 13.19 17.59
N PRO A 225 10.38 13.83 18.34
CA PRO A 225 10.18 14.04 19.77
C PRO A 225 8.87 14.80 19.92
N ASP A 226 7.91 14.17 20.57
CA ASP A 226 6.75 14.87 21.07
C ASP A 226 7.26 15.82 22.16
N THR A 227 7.22 17.12 21.88
CA THR A 227 7.48 18.13 22.89
C THR A 227 6.26 18.13 23.78
N GLY A 228 6.27 17.22 24.77
CA GLY A 228 5.21 17.07 25.74
C GLY A 228 4.89 18.38 26.42
N SER A 229 3.71 18.86 26.20
CA SER A 229 3.02 19.71 27.15
C SER A 229 2.14 18.81 28.01
N ASN A 230 2.59 18.56 29.21
CA ASN A 230 1.81 17.93 30.26
C ASN A 230 0.82 18.98 30.79
N ASP A 231 -0.36 19.05 30.12
CA ASP A 231 -1.49 19.80 30.65
C ASP A 231 -2.57 18.79 31.06
N GLY A 232 -3.06 18.90 32.26
CA GLY A 232 -4.00 18.01 32.92
C GLY A 232 -5.40 18.01 32.34
N SER A 233 -5.54 17.85 31.03
CA SER A 233 -6.80 17.68 30.31
C SER A 233 -7.16 16.20 30.26
N GLN A 234 -8.45 15.87 30.49
CA GLN A 234 -8.99 14.53 30.26
C GLN A 234 -8.58 14.01 28.88
N GLU A 235 -8.08 12.77 28.83
CA GLU A 235 -7.72 12.12 27.56
C GLU A 235 -8.93 12.14 26.61
N GLN A 236 -8.74 12.62 25.39
CA GLN A 236 -9.82 12.68 24.40
C GLN A 236 -10.22 11.27 23.97
N THR A 237 -11.52 11.08 23.65
CA THR A 237 -12.03 9.83 23.09
C THR A 237 -11.23 9.39 21.88
N GLY A 238 -10.80 8.12 21.85
CA GLY A 238 -10.07 7.57 20.70
C GLY A 238 -8.98 6.58 21.05
N LEU A 239 -8.23 6.22 20.04
CA LEU A 239 -7.08 5.31 20.16
C LEU A 239 -5.82 6.13 20.49
N HIS A 240 -5.18 5.80 21.58
CA HIS A 240 -3.95 6.42 22.09
C HIS A 240 -2.80 5.43 22.10
N GLN A 241 -1.58 5.92 22.21
CA GLN A 241 -0.39 5.07 22.30
C GLN A 241 0.44 5.45 23.54
N GLU A 242 0.83 4.44 24.28
CA GLU A 242 1.70 4.57 25.44
C GLU A 242 2.71 3.40 25.44
N ASN A 243 4.01 3.73 25.56
CA ASN A 243 5.09 2.72 25.59
C ASN A 243 5.03 1.69 24.43
N GLY A 244 4.64 2.14 23.23
CA GLY A 244 4.53 1.29 22.04
C GLY A 244 3.27 0.41 21.98
N LYS A 245 2.40 0.46 22.99
CA LYS A 245 1.11 -0.24 23.04
C LYS A 245 -0.02 0.74 22.80
N TYR A 246 -1.12 0.26 22.20
CA TYR A 246 -2.31 1.07 21.96
C TYR A 246 -3.37 0.76 23.02
N TYR A 247 -4.07 1.80 23.47
CA TYR A 247 -5.23 1.71 24.34
C TYR A 247 -6.34 2.62 23.81
N TYR A 248 -7.56 2.38 24.23
CA TYR A 248 -8.72 3.15 23.79
C TYR A 248 -9.38 3.86 24.97
N VAL A 249 -9.71 5.14 24.75
CA VAL A 249 -10.48 5.97 25.69
C VAL A 249 -11.89 6.18 25.13
N ASN A 250 -12.90 5.88 25.91
CA ASN A 250 -14.30 6.03 25.52
C ASN A 250 -14.77 7.50 25.63
N GLU A 251 -16.03 7.75 25.27
CA GLU A 251 -16.63 9.09 25.30
C GLU A 251 -16.72 9.69 26.72
N ASN A 252 -16.60 8.87 27.76
CA ASN A 252 -16.59 9.30 29.14
C ASN A 252 -15.18 9.64 29.66
N GLY A 253 -14.15 9.53 28.80
CA GLY A 253 -12.76 9.74 29.21
C GLY A 253 -12.14 8.55 29.95
N GLU A 254 -12.72 7.35 29.87
CA GLU A 254 -12.25 6.15 30.56
C GLU A 254 -11.52 5.21 29.61
N ARG A 255 -10.41 4.62 30.07
CA ARG A 255 -9.74 3.52 29.37
C ARG A 255 -10.60 2.26 29.45
N VAL A 256 -10.83 1.63 28.31
CA VAL A 256 -11.63 0.42 28.21
C VAL A 256 -10.76 -0.85 28.26
N SER A 257 -11.38 -1.98 28.60
CA SER A 257 -10.75 -3.31 28.57
C SER A 257 -11.77 -4.38 28.17
N ASP A 258 -11.26 -5.54 27.76
CA ASP A 258 -12.02 -6.74 27.38
C ASP A 258 -13.14 -6.51 26.37
N GLN A 259 -12.89 -5.66 25.36
CA GLN A 259 -13.90 -5.38 24.34
C GLN A 259 -13.33 -5.03 22.97
N TRP A 260 -14.17 -5.22 21.97
CA TRP A 260 -13.93 -4.78 20.62
C TRP A 260 -14.19 -3.29 20.47
N VAL A 261 -13.30 -2.56 19.82
CA VAL A 261 -13.48 -1.15 19.44
C VAL A 261 -13.19 -0.96 17.96
N THR A 262 -13.91 -0.02 17.34
CA THR A 262 -13.67 0.33 15.94
C THR A 262 -13.35 1.81 15.86
N VAL A 263 -12.19 2.12 15.31
CA VAL A 263 -11.68 3.48 15.14
C VAL A 263 -11.24 3.66 13.70
N ASN A 264 -11.79 4.66 13.01
CA ASN A 264 -11.47 4.96 11.60
C ASN A 264 -11.53 3.71 10.69
N GLY A 265 -12.59 2.89 10.84
CA GLY A 265 -12.83 1.69 10.06
C GLY A 265 -11.94 0.48 10.43
N LYS A 266 -11.00 0.62 11.36
CA LYS A 266 -10.15 -0.46 11.87
C LYS A 266 -10.71 -1.00 13.18
N THR A 267 -10.75 -2.33 13.30
CA THR A 267 -11.26 -3.03 14.50
C THR A 267 -10.09 -3.47 15.36
N TYR A 268 -10.18 -3.26 16.65
CA TYR A 268 -9.21 -3.64 17.68
C TYR A 268 -9.91 -4.46 18.75
N TYR A 269 -9.16 -5.30 19.46
CA TYR A 269 -9.61 -5.87 20.72
C TYR A 269 -8.71 -5.34 21.83
N ILE A 270 -9.28 -4.63 22.77
CA ILE A 270 -8.57 -4.17 23.97
C ILE A 270 -8.69 -5.28 25.01
N SER A 271 -7.57 -5.86 25.40
CA SER A 271 -7.51 -6.94 26.38
C SER A 271 -7.69 -6.46 27.83
N SER A 272 -7.74 -7.41 28.74
CA SER A 272 -7.93 -7.14 30.19
C SER A 272 -6.83 -6.24 30.80
N ASP A 273 -5.66 -6.18 30.18
CA ASP A 273 -4.58 -5.27 30.59
C ASP A 273 -4.77 -3.82 30.06
N GLY A 274 -5.88 -3.54 29.37
CA GLY A 274 -6.24 -2.24 28.82
C GLY A 274 -5.53 -1.88 27.51
N TYR A 275 -4.82 -2.83 26.87
CA TYR A 275 -4.10 -2.58 25.62
C TYR A 275 -4.61 -3.42 24.45
N ALA A 276 -4.48 -2.89 23.24
CA ALA A 276 -4.83 -3.58 22.02
C ALA A 276 -3.97 -4.84 21.82
N LEU A 277 -4.61 -5.95 21.47
CA LEU A 277 -3.93 -7.20 21.15
C LEU A 277 -3.07 -7.05 19.89
N MET A 278 -1.97 -7.78 19.84
CA MET A 278 -1.03 -7.82 18.71
C MET A 278 -0.67 -9.27 18.34
N GLY A 279 -0.43 -9.52 17.06
CA GLY A 279 -0.10 -10.85 16.52
C GLY A 279 -1.29 -11.79 16.53
N MET A 280 -1.04 -13.11 16.46
CA MET A 280 -2.11 -14.10 16.53
C MET A 280 -2.60 -14.29 17.97
N LYS A 281 -3.87 -14.04 18.19
CA LYS A 281 -4.53 -14.16 19.49
C LYS A 281 -5.87 -14.87 19.38
N LYS A 282 -6.26 -15.51 20.48
CA LYS A 282 -7.56 -16.16 20.63
C LYS A 282 -8.47 -15.25 21.46
N VAL A 283 -9.62 -14.88 20.89
CA VAL A 283 -10.66 -14.10 21.56
C VAL A 283 -11.96 -14.90 21.41
N ASP A 284 -12.69 -15.13 22.47
CA ASP A 284 -13.96 -15.87 22.49
C ASP A 284 -13.90 -17.22 21.72
N GLY A 285 -12.82 -17.95 21.92
CA GLY A 285 -12.63 -19.25 21.29
C GLY A 285 -12.15 -19.24 19.83
N LYS A 286 -12.10 -18.08 19.16
CA LYS A 286 -11.71 -17.90 17.77
C LYS A 286 -10.33 -17.26 17.67
N TYR A 287 -9.57 -17.61 16.62
CA TYR A 287 -8.27 -17.02 16.36
C TYR A 287 -8.40 -15.85 15.39
N TYR A 288 -7.70 -14.74 15.73
CA TYR A 288 -7.59 -13.52 14.96
C TYR A 288 -6.13 -13.17 14.78
N TRP A 289 -5.81 -12.42 13.73
CA TRP A 289 -4.53 -11.77 13.60
C TRP A 289 -4.70 -10.26 13.81
N PHE A 290 -4.00 -9.77 14.79
CA PHE A 290 -3.89 -8.33 15.03
C PHE A 290 -2.56 -7.83 14.51
N HIS A 291 -2.56 -6.70 13.86
CA HIS A 291 -1.35 -6.09 13.33
C HIS A 291 -0.31 -5.95 14.46
N THR A 292 0.91 -6.45 14.22
CA THR A 292 1.92 -6.64 15.28
C THR A 292 2.44 -5.35 15.90
N LYS A 293 2.16 -4.19 15.30
CA LYS A 293 2.58 -2.88 15.83
C LYS A 293 1.45 -1.94 16.14
N SER A 294 0.36 -1.95 15.37
CA SER A 294 -0.77 -1.02 15.53
C SER A 294 -2.03 -1.68 16.06
N GLY A 295 -2.04 -3.00 16.27
CA GLY A 295 -3.08 -3.70 17.00
C GLY A 295 -4.42 -3.86 16.28
N TYR A 296 -4.62 -3.39 15.04
CA TYR A 296 -5.89 -3.58 14.34
C TYR A 296 -6.03 -5.00 13.78
N MET A 297 -7.24 -5.52 13.78
CA MET A 297 -7.58 -6.86 13.32
C MET A 297 -7.53 -6.96 11.79
N PHE A 298 -6.92 -8.00 11.26
CA PHE A 298 -6.92 -8.33 9.84
C PHE A 298 -8.23 -8.99 9.41
N LYS A 299 -8.76 -8.54 8.27
CA LYS A 299 -9.94 -9.11 7.60
C LYS A 299 -9.61 -9.40 6.15
N ASN A 300 -10.24 -10.43 5.56
CA ASN A 300 -10.05 -10.84 4.16
C ASN A 300 -8.58 -10.93 3.76
N ARG A 301 -7.75 -11.49 4.63
CA ARG A 301 -6.30 -11.42 4.47
C ARG A 301 -5.60 -12.74 4.72
N ARG A 302 -4.57 -12.99 3.91
CA ARG A 302 -3.56 -14.02 4.13
C ARG A 302 -2.44 -13.44 4.99
N VAL A 303 -1.96 -14.23 5.94
CA VAL A 303 -0.79 -13.91 6.77
C VAL A 303 0.20 -15.07 6.69
N THR A 304 1.45 -14.76 6.34
CA THR A 304 2.55 -15.73 6.38
C THR A 304 3.44 -15.41 7.57
N ARG A 305 3.64 -16.40 8.44
CA ARG A 305 4.56 -16.26 9.59
C ARG A 305 6.01 -16.43 9.15
N SER A 306 6.93 -15.98 9.99
CA SER A 306 8.37 -16.19 9.80
C SER A 306 8.75 -17.70 9.77
N THR A 307 7.92 -18.57 10.33
CA THR A 307 8.02 -20.03 10.26
C THR A 307 7.63 -20.61 8.89
N GLY A 308 7.09 -19.80 7.97
CA GLY A 308 6.53 -20.23 6.70
C GLY A 308 5.04 -20.63 6.76
N ASP A 309 4.45 -20.71 7.94
CA ASP A 309 3.03 -21.04 8.10
C ASP A 309 2.15 -19.97 7.46
N ILE A 310 1.12 -20.41 6.74
CA ILE A 310 0.16 -19.54 6.05
C ILE A 310 -1.20 -19.64 6.73
N TYR A 311 -1.77 -18.52 7.09
CA TYR A 311 -3.10 -18.40 7.69
C TYR A 311 -3.97 -17.46 6.87
N TYR A 312 -5.25 -17.81 6.78
CA TYR A 312 -6.27 -16.98 6.12
C TYR A 312 -7.26 -16.49 7.16
N PHE A 313 -7.67 -15.22 7.03
CA PHE A 313 -8.65 -14.57 7.90
C PHE A 313 -9.82 -14.10 7.06
N GLY A 314 -11.05 -14.45 7.46
CA GLY A 314 -12.27 -14.12 6.76
C GLY A 314 -12.68 -12.65 6.86
N SER A 315 -13.84 -12.31 6.29
CA SER A 315 -14.41 -10.96 6.36
C SER A 315 -14.76 -10.53 7.79
N ASP A 316 -14.97 -11.47 8.68
CA ASP A 316 -15.16 -11.28 10.11
C ASP A 316 -13.85 -11.22 10.91
N GLY A 317 -12.71 -11.41 10.25
CA GLY A 317 -11.38 -11.46 10.84
C GLY A 317 -11.04 -12.77 11.52
N VAL A 318 -11.93 -13.76 11.51
CA VAL A 318 -11.67 -15.08 12.12
C VAL A 318 -10.73 -15.90 11.25
N ARG A 319 -9.75 -16.57 11.86
CA ARG A 319 -8.90 -17.51 11.15
C ARG A 319 -9.74 -18.64 10.57
N CYS A 320 -9.61 -18.87 9.27
CA CYS A 320 -10.25 -19.99 8.61
C CYS A 320 -9.62 -21.30 9.09
N GLU A 321 -10.43 -22.19 9.61
CA GLU A 321 -9.98 -23.53 10.02
C GLU A 321 -9.89 -24.46 8.82
N ASN A 322 -9.00 -25.42 8.87
CA ASN A 322 -8.81 -26.46 7.85
C ASN A 322 -8.51 -25.94 6.41
N GLY A 323 -7.85 -24.79 6.29
CA GLY A 323 -7.51 -24.23 4.99
C GLY A 323 -8.71 -23.73 4.17
N MET A 324 -9.89 -23.63 4.78
CA MET A 324 -11.07 -23.09 4.11
C MET A 324 -11.09 -21.57 4.17
N TYR A 325 -10.67 -20.93 3.08
CA TYR A 325 -10.95 -19.53 2.80
C TYR A 325 -12.06 -19.47 1.79
N LYS A 326 -13.25 -19.02 2.21
CA LYS A 326 -14.33 -18.76 1.26
C LYS A 326 -14.05 -17.45 0.56
N VAL A 327 -13.27 -17.52 -0.51
CA VAL A 327 -13.20 -16.41 -1.48
C VAL A 327 -14.55 -16.38 -2.18
N MET A 328 -15.33 -15.33 -1.97
CA MET A 328 -16.44 -15.08 -2.87
C MET A 328 -15.85 -14.83 -4.26
N PHE A 329 -16.07 -15.82 -5.14
CA PHE A 329 -15.79 -15.80 -6.57
C PHE A 329 -14.34 -15.74 -7.06
N VAL A 330 -13.57 -16.84 -6.91
CA VAL A 330 -12.63 -17.26 -7.96
C VAL A 330 -12.43 -18.80 -7.91
N PRO A 331 -12.99 -19.61 -8.82
CA PRO A 331 -12.81 -21.07 -8.84
C PRO A 331 -11.35 -21.54 -8.90
N SER A 332 -10.45 -20.71 -9.41
CA SER A 332 -9.02 -21.01 -9.56
C SER A 332 -8.19 -20.81 -8.29
N LEU A 333 -8.68 -20.07 -7.28
CA LEU A 333 -7.99 -19.93 -6.00
C LEU A 333 -8.05 -21.24 -5.20
N VAL A 334 -9.15 -21.98 -5.33
CA VAL A 334 -9.32 -23.29 -4.71
C VAL A 334 -8.28 -24.29 -5.25
N GLU A 335 -7.89 -24.18 -6.51
CA GLU A 335 -6.92 -25.08 -7.12
C GLU A 335 -5.46 -24.77 -6.73
N LEU A 336 -5.15 -23.46 -6.54
CA LEU A 336 -3.86 -23.01 -6.01
C LEU A 336 -3.69 -23.37 -4.53
N MET A 337 -4.74 -23.23 -3.74
CA MET A 337 -4.75 -23.63 -2.32
C MET A 337 -4.53 -25.12 -2.13
N LYS A 338 -4.99 -25.96 -3.08
CA LYS A 338 -4.74 -27.41 -3.10
C LYS A 338 -3.27 -27.76 -3.30
N LYS A 339 -2.51 -26.92 -4.02
CA LYS A 339 -1.08 -27.14 -4.28
C LYS A 339 -0.16 -26.76 -3.12
N ASP A 340 -0.55 -25.76 -2.33
CA ASP A 340 0.28 -25.24 -1.23
C ASP A 340 0.00 -25.87 0.13
N SER A 341 -1.04 -26.71 0.24
CA SER A 341 -1.37 -27.35 1.51
C SER A 341 -0.81 -28.79 1.56
N HIS A 342 0.07 -29.03 2.50
CA HIS A 342 0.42 -30.39 2.95
C HIS A 342 -0.70 -31.05 3.79
N HIS A 343 -1.91 -30.48 3.77
CA HIS A 343 -3.09 -30.99 4.47
C HIS A 343 -4.28 -31.11 3.52
N PRO A 344 -5.05 -32.20 3.57
CA PRO A 344 -6.17 -32.41 2.67
C PRO A 344 -7.31 -31.43 2.94
N MET A 345 -7.79 -30.80 1.86
CA MET A 345 -8.94 -29.90 1.89
C MET A 345 -10.26 -30.66 1.78
N ALA A 346 -11.21 -30.31 2.63
CA ALA A 346 -12.63 -30.65 2.41
C ALA A 346 -13.31 -29.52 1.64
N ILE A 347 -13.91 -29.86 0.51
CA ILE A 347 -14.75 -28.95 -0.28
C ILE A 347 -16.18 -29.12 0.20
N LEU A 348 -16.80 -28.05 0.71
CA LEU A 348 -18.25 -28.02 0.91
C LEU A 348 -18.88 -27.31 -0.29
N HIS A 349 -19.87 -27.98 -0.88
CA HIS A 349 -20.72 -27.49 -1.96
C HIS A 349 -21.65 -26.38 -1.49
#